data_f1105aeaa823cfbdf600b8137136fe75
#
_entry.id   f1105aeaa823cfbdf600b8137136fe75
#
_cell.length_a   1.000
_cell.length_b   1.000
_cell.length_c   1.000
_cell.angle_alpha   90.00
_cell.angle_beta   90.00
_cell.angle_gamma   90.00
#
_symmetry.space_group_name_H-M   'P 1'
#
loop_
_entity.id
_entity.type
_entity.pdbx_description
1 polymer ?
#
loop_
_entity_poly.entity_id
_entity_poly.type
_entity_poly.pdbx_seq_one_letter_code
_entity_poly.pdbx_strand_id
1 'polypeptide(L)'
;MEVSANMSTSAIELASLLCSRLCHDMLSPVGALSNGLELLSDEKDPEMRQRCFELLDQSARISADKLKFFRLAFGAAGGFGDMVPVSEARALVDALLANN
;
A
#
# COMPACT_ATOMS: atom_id res chain seq x y z
N MET A 1 -7.15 -12.67 33.40
CA MET A 1 -6.77 -11.24 33.38
C MET A 1 -5.40 -11.02 32.78
N GLU A 2 -4.37 -11.69 33.28
CA GLU A 2 -3.03 -11.57 32.73
C GLU A 2 -2.92 -12.04 31.28
N VAL A 3 -3.60 -13.13 30.94
CA VAL A 3 -3.62 -13.67 29.57
C VAL A 3 -4.25 -12.65 28.61
N SER A 4 -5.35 -12.01 29.02
CA SER A 4 -6.00 -10.98 28.20
C SER A 4 -5.09 -9.76 28.02
N ALA A 5 -4.39 -9.33 29.08
CA ALA A 5 -3.46 -8.21 29.01
C ALA A 5 -2.29 -8.51 28.06
N ASN A 6 -1.73 -9.74 28.13
CA ASN A 6 -0.65 -10.17 27.26
C ASN A 6 -1.11 -10.27 25.80
N MET A 7 -2.32 -10.77 25.56
CA MET A 7 -2.88 -10.83 24.22
C MET A 7 -3.11 -9.44 23.64
N SER A 8 -3.61 -8.50 24.47
CA SER A 8 -3.80 -7.10 24.06
C SER A 8 -2.48 -6.45 23.70
N THR A 9 -1.42 -6.68 24.50
CA THR A 9 -0.08 -6.15 24.23
C THR A 9 0.47 -6.72 22.92
N SER A 10 0.33 -8.03 22.70
CA SER A 10 0.77 -8.67 21.46
C SER A 10 0.01 -8.15 20.25
N ALA A 11 -1.30 -7.91 20.38
CA ALA A 11 -2.12 -7.35 19.33
C ALA A 11 -1.70 -5.92 19.00
N ILE A 12 -1.40 -5.12 20.01
CA ILE A 12 -0.92 -3.75 19.85
C ILE A 12 0.46 -3.75 19.17
N GLU A 13 1.36 -4.64 19.60
CA GLU A 13 2.67 -4.78 18.98
C GLU A 13 2.56 -5.16 17.51
N LEU A 14 1.70 -6.12 17.19
CA LEU A 14 1.47 -6.54 15.81
C LEU A 14 0.88 -5.40 14.99
N ALA A 15 -0.12 -4.70 15.51
CA ALA A 15 -0.72 -3.56 14.83
C ALA A 15 0.32 -2.47 14.57
N SER A 16 1.17 -2.19 15.56
CA SER A 16 2.24 -1.20 15.44
C SER A 16 3.23 -1.59 14.35
N LEU A 17 3.65 -2.86 14.31
CA LEU A 17 4.54 -3.37 13.27
C LEU A 17 3.91 -3.28 11.88
N LEU A 18 2.65 -3.65 11.75
CA LEU A 18 1.93 -3.60 10.47
C LEU A 18 1.75 -2.15 10.00
N CYS A 19 1.41 -1.24 10.91
CA CYS A 19 1.29 0.18 10.58
C CYS A 19 2.63 0.78 10.15
N SER A 20 3.70 0.43 10.87
CA SER A 20 5.05 0.87 10.51
C SER A 20 5.43 0.36 9.13
N ARG A 21 5.15 -0.91 8.84
CA ARG A 21 5.43 -1.50 7.54
C ARG A 21 4.62 -0.84 6.43
N LEU A 22 3.33 -0.60 6.68
CA LEU A 22 2.46 0.08 5.72
C LEU A 22 2.99 1.47 5.40
N CYS A 23 3.29 2.27 6.43
CA CYS A 23 3.84 3.61 6.23
C CYS A 23 5.15 3.57 5.45
N HIS A 24 6.04 2.65 5.79
CA HIS A 24 7.31 2.48 5.09
C HIS A 24 7.08 2.15 3.61
N ASP A 25 6.19 1.21 3.33
CA ASP A 25 5.95 0.76 1.97
C ASP A 25 5.19 1.80 1.13
N MET A 26 4.44 2.70 1.76
CA MET A 26 3.71 3.76 1.08
C MET A 26 4.56 5.00 0.79
N LEU A 27 5.66 5.20 1.51
CA LEU A 27 6.51 6.38 1.31
C LEU A 27 7.03 6.49 -0.11
N SER A 28 7.44 5.38 -0.73
CA SER A 28 7.98 5.40 -2.09
C SER A 28 6.94 5.82 -3.14
N PRO A 29 5.78 5.14 -3.28
CA PRO A 29 4.82 5.52 -4.30
C PRO A 29 4.15 6.86 -4.02
N VAL A 30 3.91 7.22 -2.75
CA VAL A 30 3.35 8.54 -2.40
C VAL A 30 4.36 9.64 -2.70
N GLY A 31 5.64 9.43 -2.38
CA GLY A 31 6.70 10.36 -2.73
C GLY A 31 6.82 10.55 -4.24
N ALA A 32 6.70 9.47 -5.01
CA ALA A 32 6.71 9.55 -6.47
C ALA A 32 5.52 10.35 -7.02
N LEU A 33 4.33 10.19 -6.42
CA LEU A 33 3.16 10.99 -6.78
C LEU A 33 3.40 12.47 -6.51
N SER A 34 3.93 12.80 -5.34
CA SER A 34 4.22 14.18 -4.96
C SER A 34 5.24 14.81 -5.91
N ASN A 35 6.34 14.10 -6.18
CA ASN A 35 7.38 14.57 -7.09
C ASN A 35 6.86 14.71 -8.51
N GLY A 36 6.06 13.77 -8.99
CA GLY A 36 5.47 13.81 -10.32
C GLY A 36 4.54 14.99 -10.50
N LEU A 37 3.72 15.29 -9.50
CA LEU A 37 2.83 16.45 -9.53
C LEU A 37 3.62 17.76 -9.55
N GLU A 38 4.68 17.84 -8.76
CA GLU A 38 5.54 19.02 -8.72
C GLU A 38 6.23 19.25 -10.08
N LEU A 39 6.78 18.19 -10.67
CA LEU A 39 7.37 18.27 -12.00
C LEU A 39 6.35 18.66 -13.06
N LEU A 40 5.15 18.10 -13.00
CA LEU A 40 4.09 18.38 -13.96
C LEU A 40 3.65 19.84 -13.91
N SER A 41 3.66 20.46 -12.73
CA SER A 41 3.22 21.85 -12.57
C SER A 41 4.11 22.84 -13.34
N ASP A 42 5.39 22.51 -13.52
CA ASP A 42 6.35 23.37 -14.19
C ASP A 42 6.67 22.92 -15.62
N GLU A 43 6.22 21.73 -16.01
CA GLU A 43 6.57 21.15 -17.31
C GLU A 43 5.61 21.64 -18.39
N LYS A 44 6.18 22.14 -19.49
CA LYS A 44 5.43 22.65 -20.64
C LYS A 44 5.52 21.76 -21.87
N ASP A 45 6.55 20.89 -21.94
CA ASP A 45 6.72 19.99 -23.06
C ASP A 45 5.67 18.87 -23.01
N PRO A 46 4.86 18.71 -24.09
CA PRO A 46 3.79 17.70 -24.10
C PRO A 46 4.30 16.27 -23.89
N GLU A 47 5.46 15.93 -24.42
CA GLU A 47 6.02 14.59 -24.27
C GLU A 47 6.43 14.30 -22.83
N MET A 48 7.09 15.27 -22.19
CA MET A 48 7.47 15.14 -20.81
C MET A 48 6.26 15.14 -19.88
N ARG A 49 5.24 15.93 -20.21
CA ARG A 49 3.97 15.91 -19.46
C ARG A 49 3.33 14.52 -19.53
N GLN A 50 3.35 13.89 -20.69
CA GLN A 50 2.80 12.55 -20.87
C GLN A 50 3.55 11.53 -20.00
N ARG A 51 4.87 11.63 -19.94
CA ARG A 51 5.69 10.77 -19.06
C ARG A 51 5.36 10.97 -17.59
N CYS A 52 5.14 12.23 -17.18
CA CYS A 52 4.72 12.52 -15.82
C CYS A 52 3.37 11.87 -15.50
N PHE A 53 2.41 11.94 -16.40
CA PHE A 53 1.11 11.30 -16.22
C PHE A 53 1.24 9.78 -16.10
N GLU A 54 2.09 9.17 -16.90
CA GLU A 54 2.34 7.73 -16.84
C GLU A 54 2.95 7.32 -15.49
N LEU A 55 3.90 8.11 -14.99
CA LEU A 55 4.49 7.87 -13.68
C LEU A 55 3.47 8.04 -12.56
N LEU A 56 2.61 9.05 -12.65
CA LEU A 56 1.54 9.27 -11.67
C LEU A 56 0.56 8.10 -11.67
N ASP A 57 0.15 7.65 -12.85
CA ASP A 57 -0.75 6.49 -12.99
C ASP A 57 -0.12 5.25 -12.37
N GLN A 58 1.12 4.96 -12.70
CA GLN A 58 1.85 3.81 -12.16
C GLN A 58 1.95 3.87 -10.64
N SER A 59 2.35 5.03 -10.10
CA SER A 59 2.49 5.22 -8.66
C SER A 59 1.15 5.10 -7.93
N ALA A 60 0.08 5.59 -8.54
CA ALA A 60 -1.27 5.45 -7.99
C ALA A 60 -1.70 3.98 -7.94
N ARG A 61 -1.42 3.22 -8.99
CA ARG A 61 -1.75 1.78 -9.04
C ARG A 61 -0.95 1.00 -7.99
N ILE A 62 0.34 1.28 -7.87
CA ILE A 62 1.19 0.65 -6.85
C ILE A 62 0.65 0.95 -5.45
N SER A 63 0.28 2.20 -5.20
CA SER A 63 -0.29 2.61 -3.91
C SER A 63 -1.59 1.86 -3.61
N ALA A 64 -2.48 1.78 -4.59
CA ALA A 64 -3.75 1.08 -4.45
C ALA A 64 -3.55 -0.42 -4.16
N ASP A 65 -2.63 -1.06 -4.89
CA ASP A 65 -2.35 -2.48 -4.70
C ASP A 65 -1.76 -2.77 -3.33
N LYS A 66 -0.83 -1.93 -2.87
CA LYS A 66 -0.25 -2.06 -1.52
C LYS A 66 -1.31 -1.89 -0.44
N LEU A 67 -2.19 -0.91 -0.58
CA LEU A 67 -3.28 -0.69 0.37
C LEU A 67 -4.24 -1.88 0.41
N LYS A 68 -4.59 -2.42 -0.74
CA LYS A 68 -5.45 -3.60 -0.83
C LYS A 68 -4.80 -4.81 -0.16
N PHE A 69 -3.52 -5.01 -0.39
CA PHE A 69 -2.76 -6.09 0.25
C PHE A 69 -2.79 -5.96 1.78
N PHE A 70 -2.50 -4.76 2.28
CA PHE A 70 -2.52 -4.52 3.73
C PHE A 70 -3.91 -4.68 4.31
N ARG A 71 -4.95 -4.24 3.60
CA ARG A 71 -6.33 -4.45 4.01
C ARG A 71 -6.65 -5.93 4.15
N LEU A 72 -6.21 -6.77 3.20
CA LEU A 72 -6.39 -8.21 3.27
C LEU A 72 -5.65 -8.80 4.48
N ALA A 73 -4.41 -8.40 4.68
CA ALA A 73 -3.60 -8.88 5.80
C ALA A 73 -4.22 -8.48 7.14
N PHE A 74 -4.67 -7.23 7.27
CA PHE A 74 -5.35 -6.77 8.48
C PHE A 74 -6.68 -7.45 8.67
N GLY A 75 -7.45 -7.64 7.60
CA GLY A 75 -8.73 -8.34 7.65
C GLY A 75 -8.57 -9.77 8.14
N ALA A 76 -7.58 -10.48 7.64
CA ALA A 76 -7.28 -11.84 8.06
C ALA A 76 -6.79 -11.89 9.51
N ALA A 77 -5.89 -10.98 9.90
CA ALA A 77 -5.32 -10.93 11.24
C ALA A 77 -6.29 -10.36 12.27
N GLY A 78 -7.12 -9.39 11.86
CA GLY A 78 -8.04 -8.68 12.74
C GLY A 78 -9.43 -9.31 12.86
N GLY A 79 -9.72 -10.36 12.11
CA GLY A 79 -11.03 -11.00 12.12
C GLY A 79 -12.14 -10.13 11.53
N PHE A 80 -11.82 -9.22 10.63
CA PHE A 80 -12.81 -8.36 9.98
C PHE A 80 -13.58 -9.07 8.87
N GLY A 81 -13.71 -10.32 8.95
CA GLY A 81 -14.77 -11.14 8.45
C GLY A 81 -15.11 -11.21 6.98
N ASP A 82 -14.54 -10.40 6.14
CA ASP A 82 -14.81 -10.50 4.72
C ASP A 82 -13.98 -11.62 4.10
N MET A 83 -14.66 -12.63 3.58
CA MET A 83 -14.00 -13.68 2.83
C MET A 83 -13.50 -13.09 1.52
N VAL A 84 -12.19 -13.12 1.34
CA VAL A 84 -11.57 -12.65 0.11
C VAL A 84 -11.28 -13.86 -0.77
N PRO A 85 -11.66 -13.84 -2.05
CA PRO A 85 -11.31 -14.91 -2.96
C PRO A 85 -9.79 -15.09 -3.05
N VAL A 86 -9.35 -16.34 -3.07
CA VAL A 86 -7.92 -16.67 -3.20
C VAL A 86 -7.33 -16.06 -4.47
N SER A 87 -8.13 -16.03 -5.54
CA SER A 87 -7.70 -15.44 -6.82
C SER A 87 -7.37 -13.96 -6.68
N GLU A 88 -8.12 -13.21 -5.87
CA GLU A 88 -7.86 -11.79 -5.64
C GLU A 88 -6.59 -11.60 -4.82
N ALA A 89 -6.41 -12.38 -3.77
CA ALA A 89 -5.18 -12.34 -2.96
C ALA A 89 -3.96 -12.66 -3.80
N ARG A 90 -4.07 -13.68 -4.66
CA ARG A 90 -2.98 -14.08 -5.56
C ARG A 90 -2.65 -12.98 -6.56
N ALA A 91 -3.66 -12.35 -7.14
CA ALA A 91 -3.47 -11.26 -8.09
C ALA A 91 -2.74 -10.07 -7.42
N LEU A 92 -3.09 -9.76 -6.17
CA LEU A 92 -2.44 -8.69 -5.42
C LEU A 92 -0.98 -9.01 -5.13
N VAL A 93 -0.68 -10.24 -4.73
CA VAL A 93 0.70 -10.67 -4.48
C VAL A 93 1.51 -10.61 -5.77
N ASP A 94 0.95 -11.09 -6.87
CA ASP A 94 1.62 -11.05 -8.18
C ASP A 94 1.90 -9.61 -8.60
N ALA A 95 0.93 -8.71 -8.41
CA ALA A 95 1.10 -7.28 -8.73
C ALA A 95 2.21 -6.64 -7.89
N LEU A 96 2.26 -6.95 -6.60
CA LEU A 96 3.29 -6.43 -5.70
C LEU A 96 4.69 -6.94 -6.09
N LEU A 97 4.80 -8.22 -6.43
CA LEU A 97 6.07 -8.81 -6.84
C LEU A 97 6.53 -8.26 -8.18
N ALA A 98 5.61 -7.99 -9.10
CA ALA A 98 5.95 -7.43 -10.41
C ALA A 98 6.50 -6.01 -10.31
N ASN A 99 6.13 -5.26 -9.27
CA ASN A 99 6.54 -3.87 -9.06
C ASN A 99 7.74 -3.71 -8.13
N ASN A 100 8.30 -4.80 -7.68
CA ASN A 100 9.52 -4.76 -6.86
C ASN A 100 10.76 -4.96 -7.76
#